data_dbdbfea9470fcf98b3374f80122199c2
#
_entry.id   dbdbfea9470fcf98b3374f80122199c2
#
_cell.length_a   1.000
_cell.length_b   1.000
_cell.length_c   1.000
_cell.angle_alpha   90.00
_cell.angle_beta   90.00
_cell.angle_gamma   90.00
#
_symmetry.space_group_name_H-M   'P 1'
#
loop_
_entity.id
_entity.type
_entity.pdbx_description
1 polymer ?
#
loop_
_entity_poly.entity_id
_entity_poly.type
_entity_poly.pdbx_seq_one_letter_code
_entity_poly.pdbx_strand_id
1 'polypeptide(L)'
;HERTGRIIAGLTLTCLGDDHPFTYKRSEGADALVDRAAEHVLEHLDVEHEVIDFFPYGYDERQYNSPGFRLGVGSLMRGRHGRFPEYHTSADNLEFVDGDRLAEAFDVIARILGVVDRDRILVNTEPYGEPQLGARGLYSALGGTSIPDAQMAMLWVLNQSDGTKSMLDIAQ
;
A
#
# COMPACT_ATOMS: atom_id res chain seq x y z
N HIS A 1 5.13 -23.41 -12.26
CA HIS A 1 4.38 -22.49 -13.16
C HIS A 1 2.87 -22.41 -12.84
N GLU A 2 2.17 -23.50 -12.53
CA GLU A 2 0.72 -23.44 -12.25
C GLU A 2 0.33 -22.60 -11.01
N ARG A 3 1.23 -22.41 -10.04
CA ARG A 3 0.95 -21.62 -8.82
C ARG A 3 1.22 -20.13 -8.99
N THR A 4 2.05 -19.72 -9.92
CA THR A 4 2.42 -18.30 -10.10
C THR A 4 1.23 -17.46 -10.59
N GLY A 5 0.36 -17.99 -11.41
CA GLY A 5 -0.86 -17.30 -11.87
C GLY A 5 -1.92 -17.03 -10.80
N ARG A 6 -1.68 -17.45 -9.55
CA ARG A 6 -2.57 -17.19 -8.40
C ARG A 6 -2.02 -16.13 -7.45
N ILE A 7 -0.80 -15.64 -7.68
CA ILE A 7 -0.17 -14.59 -6.89
C ILE A 7 -0.62 -13.26 -7.48
N ILE A 8 -1.29 -12.45 -6.69
CA ILE A 8 -1.81 -11.13 -7.10
C ILE A 8 -0.93 -9.98 -6.62
N ALA A 9 -0.15 -10.21 -5.58
CA ALA A 9 0.77 -9.22 -5.00
C ALA A 9 1.84 -9.95 -4.19
N GLY A 10 2.98 -9.31 -3.98
CA GLY A 10 4.04 -9.79 -3.10
C GLY A 10 4.83 -8.64 -2.50
N LEU A 11 5.31 -8.83 -1.28
CA LEU A 11 6.10 -7.85 -0.56
C LEU A 11 7.26 -8.53 0.14
N THR A 12 8.48 -8.13 -0.20
CA THR A 12 9.69 -8.50 0.53
C THR A 12 9.88 -7.55 1.71
N LEU A 13 10.16 -8.09 2.88
CA LEU A 13 10.33 -7.36 4.14
C LEU A 13 11.74 -7.57 4.66
N THR A 14 12.46 -6.47 4.93
CA THR A 14 13.82 -6.54 5.41
C THR A 14 14.24 -5.26 6.13
N CYS A 15 15.21 -5.29 7.02
CA CYS A 15 15.76 -4.12 7.73
C CYS A 15 14.67 -3.19 8.27
N LEU A 16 13.76 -3.72 9.09
CA LEU A 16 12.56 -3.00 9.54
C LEU A 16 12.66 -2.47 10.98
N GLY A 17 13.71 -2.82 11.70
CA GLY A 17 13.82 -2.50 13.13
C GLY A 17 14.79 -1.36 13.45
N ASP A 18 15.38 -0.72 12.46
CA ASP A 18 16.28 0.42 12.65
C ASP A 18 15.53 1.77 12.64
N ASP A 19 16.23 2.85 12.93
CA ASP A 19 15.66 4.20 13.09
C ASP A 19 15.63 5.02 11.78
N HIS A 20 15.94 4.40 10.63
CA HIS A 20 15.86 5.10 9.35
C HIS A 20 14.41 5.30 8.90
N PRO A 21 14.15 6.28 8.00
CA PRO A 21 12.88 6.40 7.29
C PRO A 21 12.51 5.12 6.54
N PHE A 22 11.23 4.93 6.27
CA PHE A 22 10.82 3.83 5.40
C PHE A 22 11.31 4.04 3.97
N THR A 23 11.77 2.98 3.36
CA THR A 23 12.07 2.94 1.93
C THR A 23 11.19 1.87 1.29
N TYR A 24 10.36 2.29 0.34
CA TYR A 24 9.63 1.37 -0.52
C TYR A 24 10.32 1.30 -1.89
N LYS A 25 10.73 0.10 -2.28
CA LYS A 25 11.25 -0.18 -3.61
C LYS A 25 10.17 -0.82 -4.45
N ARG A 26 9.81 -0.17 -5.55
CA ARG A 26 8.81 -0.64 -6.50
C ARG A 26 9.17 -1.99 -7.11
N SER A 27 8.17 -2.71 -7.58
CA SER A 27 8.33 -3.86 -8.48
C SER A 27 8.89 -3.43 -9.85
N GLU A 28 9.31 -4.38 -10.67
CA GLU A 28 9.91 -4.08 -11.99
C GLU A 28 8.95 -3.33 -12.93
N GLY A 29 7.66 -3.60 -12.84
CA GLY A 29 6.63 -2.89 -13.62
C GLY A 29 6.21 -1.55 -13.04
N ALA A 30 6.57 -1.25 -11.79
CA ALA A 30 6.24 -0.03 -11.05
C ALA A 30 4.73 0.32 -10.98
N ASP A 31 3.85 -0.64 -11.25
CA ASP A 31 2.38 -0.46 -11.28
C ASP A 31 1.64 -1.72 -10.77
N ALA A 32 2.32 -2.58 -10.04
CA ALA A 32 1.65 -3.72 -9.42
C ALA A 32 0.71 -3.23 -8.30
N LEU A 33 -0.32 -4.02 -7.99
CA LEU A 33 -1.25 -3.71 -6.91
C LEU A 33 -0.53 -3.40 -5.59
N VAL A 34 0.56 -4.10 -5.29
CA VAL A 34 1.36 -3.85 -4.08
C VAL A 34 2.08 -2.51 -4.15
N ASP A 35 2.56 -2.07 -5.32
CA ASP A 35 3.23 -0.77 -5.47
C ASP A 35 2.25 0.36 -5.15
N ARG A 36 1.08 0.32 -5.79
CA ARG A 36 0.02 1.30 -5.57
C ARG A 36 -0.50 1.32 -4.14
N ALA A 37 -0.68 0.13 -3.53
CA ALA A 37 -1.12 0.02 -2.14
C ALA A 37 -0.06 0.55 -1.15
N ALA A 38 1.21 0.25 -1.36
CA ALA A 38 2.30 0.70 -0.50
C ALA A 38 2.48 2.22 -0.59
N GLU A 39 2.51 2.79 -1.78
CA GLU A 39 2.61 4.23 -1.99
C GLU A 39 1.41 4.95 -1.35
N HIS A 40 0.20 4.50 -1.61
CA HIS A 40 -1.01 5.07 -1.01
C HIS A 40 -0.95 5.06 0.53
N VAL A 41 -0.55 3.94 1.14
CA VAL A 41 -0.45 3.84 2.61
C VAL A 41 0.63 4.76 3.16
N LEU A 42 1.82 4.78 2.56
CA LEU A 42 2.93 5.61 3.02
C LEU A 42 2.63 7.11 2.90
N GLU A 43 1.98 7.53 1.82
CA GLU A 43 1.57 8.92 1.60
C GLU A 43 0.51 9.42 2.61
N HIS A 44 -0.36 8.50 3.09
CA HIS A 44 -1.45 8.85 4.02
C HIS A 44 -1.12 8.60 5.50
N LEU A 45 0.04 8.04 5.79
CA LEU A 45 0.56 7.92 7.15
C LEU A 45 1.55 9.06 7.43
N ASP A 46 1.54 9.57 8.66
CA ASP A 46 2.53 10.54 9.13
C ASP A 46 3.86 9.83 9.47
N VAL A 47 4.46 9.21 8.45
CA VAL A 47 5.75 8.51 8.56
C VAL A 47 6.72 9.02 7.51
N GLU A 48 7.96 9.25 7.92
CA GLU A 48 9.01 9.62 6.98
C GLU A 48 9.34 8.46 6.04
N HIS A 49 9.27 8.69 4.73
CA HIS A 49 9.49 7.64 3.75
C HIS A 49 10.08 8.14 2.44
N GLU A 50 10.69 7.24 1.69
CA GLU A 50 11.07 7.42 0.29
C GLU A 50 10.53 6.26 -0.57
N VAL A 51 10.22 6.55 -1.82
CA VAL A 51 9.87 5.55 -2.83
C VAL A 51 10.96 5.55 -3.89
N ILE A 52 11.48 4.37 -4.20
CA ILE A 52 12.55 4.21 -5.21
C ILE A 52 12.13 3.24 -6.31
N ASP A 53 12.62 3.47 -7.50
CA ASP A 53 12.36 2.59 -8.63
C ASP A 53 13.06 1.24 -8.48
N PHE A 54 12.55 0.25 -9.22
CA PHE A 54 13.17 -1.06 -9.30
C PHE A 54 14.59 -0.98 -9.88
N PHE A 55 15.49 -1.73 -9.28
CA PHE A 55 16.78 -2.08 -9.87
C PHE A 55 17.12 -3.53 -9.49
N PRO A 56 17.82 -4.29 -10.34
CA PRO A 56 17.98 -5.74 -10.19
C PRO A 56 19.07 -6.13 -9.16
N TYR A 57 19.11 -5.43 -8.04
CA TYR A 57 19.96 -5.72 -6.89
C TYR A 57 19.20 -5.49 -5.60
N GLY A 58 19.31 -6.38 -4.63
CA GLY A 58 18.58 -6.32 -3.37
C GLY A 58 18.36 -7.71 -2.80
N TYR A 59 17.16 -7.98 -2.36
CA TYR A 59 16.75 -9.22 -1.73
C TYR A 59 15.97 -10.13 -2.69
N ASP A 60 14.94 -10.80 -2.18
CA ASP A 60 14.19 -11.82 -2.95
C ASP A 60 13.29 -11.19 -4.01
N GLU A 61 12.90 -9.90 -3.87
CA GLU A 61 12.06 -9.21 -4.85
C GLU A 61 12.66 -9.24 -6.26
N ARG A 62 13.99 -9.21 -6.38
CA ARG A 62 14.68 -9.30 -7.69
C ARG A 62 14.48 -10.65 -8.36
N GLN A 63 14.33 -11.73 -7.58
CA GLN A 63 14.09 -13.07 -8.12
C GLN A 63 12.65 -13.19 -8.63
N TYR A 64 11.69 -12.68 -7.86
CA TYR A 64 10.28 -12.70 -8.23
C TYR A 64 9.95 -11.76 -9.39
N ASN A 65 10.73 -10.70 -9.58
CA ASN A 65 10.62 -9.79 -10.73
C ASN A 65 11.49 -10.21 -11.93
N SER A 66 12.16 -11.36 -11.87
CA SER A 66 12.96 -11.85 -12.99
C SER A 66 12.10 -12.14 -14.23
N PRO A 67 12.68 -12.10 -15.46
CA PRO A 67 11.92 -12.20 -16.71
C PRO A 67 11.00 -13.43 -16.85
N GLY A 68 11.33 -14.52 -16.15
CA GLY A 68 10.53 -15.75 -16.16
C GLY A 68 9.32 -15.73 -15.20
N PHE A 69 9.29 -14.79 -14.25
CA PHE A 69 8.23 -14.70 -13.23
C PHE A 69 7.41 -13.42 -13.35
N ARG A 70 8.04 -12.26 -13.23
CA ARG A 70 7.40 -10.92 -13.26
C ARG A 70 6.14 -10.85 -12.38
N LEU A 71 6.29 -11.21 -11.10
CA LEU A 71 5.16 -11.35 -10.18
C LEU A 71 4.74 -10.02 -9.53
N GLY A 72 5.39 -8.91 -9.85
CA GLY A 72 5.08 -7.62 -9.25
C GLY A 72 5.30 -7.64 -7.72
N VAL A 73 6.53 -7.96 -7.30
CA VAL A 73 6.90 -7.99 -5.87
C VAL A 73 7.69 -6.73 -5.52
N GLY A 74 7.15 -5.90 -4.64
CA GLY A 74 7.83 -4.75 -4.07
C GLY A 74 8.68 -5.14 -2.86
N SER A 75 9.43 -4.18 -2.31
CA SER A 75 10.21 -4.38 -1.09
C SER A 75 10.04 -3.20 -0.14
N LEU A 76 9.70 -3.48 1.11
CA LEU A 76 9.63 -2.50 2.19
C LEU A 76 10.78 -2.72 3.17
N MET A 77 11.50 -1.66 3.45
CA MET A 77 12.60 -1.62 4.42
C MET A 77 12.63 -0.24 5.09
N ARG A 78 13.42 -0.10 6.15
CA ARG A 78 13.86 1.19 6.67
C ARG A 78 15.23 1.50 6.09
N GLY A 79 16.32 1.21 6.79
CA GLY A 79 17.65 1.38 6.23
C GLY A 79 17.85 0.62 4.92
N ARG A 80 18.27 1.32 3.87
CA ARG A 80 18.60 0.67 2.59
C ARG A 80 19.85 -0.19 2.74
N HIS A 81 19.80 -1.41 2.22
CA HIS A 81 20.93 -2.31 2.23
C HIS A 81 22.22 -1.65 1.71
N GLY A 82 23.30 -1.80 2.46
CA GLY A 82 24.60 -1.21 2.13
C GLY A 82 24.69 0.31 2.25
N ARG A 83 23.69 0.99 2.86
CA ARG A 83 23.67 2.44 3.07
C ARG A 83 23.87 2.86 4.52
N PHE A 84 23.96 1.91 5.44
CA PHE A 84 24.23 2.18 6.85
C PHE A 84 25.36 1.26 7.34
N PRO A 85 26.20 1.71 8.30
CA PRO A 85 27.44 1.03 8.67
C PRO A 85 27.23 -0.28 9.42
N GLU A 86 26.09 -0.46 10.07
CA GLU A 86 25.74 -1.67 10.83
C GLU A 86 25.42 -2.85 9.91
N TYR A 87 25.02 -2.60 8.66
CA TYR A 87 24.60 -3.61 7.72
C TYR A 87 25.64 -4.72 7.49
N HIS A 88 25.25 -5.98 7.73
CA HIS A 88 26.09 -7.17 7.63
C HIS A 88 27.33 -7.15 8.55
N THR A 89 27.24 -6.47 9.67
CA THR A 89 28.28 -6.45 10.70
C THR A 89 27.73 -6.93 12.05
N SER A 90 28.61 -7.13 13.05
CA SER A 90 28.21 -7.45 14.42
C SER A 90 27.55 -6.26 15.15
N ALA A 91 27.56 -5.07 14.56
CA ALA A 91 26.83 -3.91 15.07
C ALA A 91 25.32 -3.97 14.76
N ASP A 92 24.89 -4.82 13.84
CA ASP A 92 23.48 -5.17 13.65
C ASP A 92 23.05 -6.15 14.74
N ASN A 93 22.66 -5.59 15.88
CA ASN A 93 22.37 -6.31 17.11
C ASN A 93 21.15 -5.70 17.83
N LEU A 94 20.84 -6.17 19.05
CA LEU A 94 19.68 -5.72 19.82
C LEU A 94 19.78 -4.27 20.35
N GLU A 95 20.93 -3.62 20.26
CA GLU A 95 21.08 -2.20 20.57
C GLU A 95 20.71 -1.33 19.35
N PHE A 96 20.88 -1.89 18.14
CA PHE A 96 20.53 -1.23 16.88
C PHE A 96 19.06 -1.48 16.48
N VAL A 97 18.53 -2.66 16.77
CA VAL A 97 17.14 -3.02 16.45
C VAL A 97 16.21 -2.63 17.60
N ASP A 98 15.24 -1.79 17.30
CA ASP A 98 14.27 -1.26 18.25
C ASP A 98 12.88 -1.91 18.10
N GLY A 99 12.28 -2.27 19.24
CA GLY A 99 10.97 -2.93 19.28
C GLY A 99 9.81 -2.02 18.83
N ASP A 100 9.89 -0.72 19.12
CA ASP A 100 8.86 0.25 18.72
C ASP A 100 8.91 0.49 17.21
N ARG A 101 10.12 0.47 16.62
CA ARG A 101 10.30 0.54 15.16
C ARG A 101 9.75 -0.69 14.44
N LEU A 102 9.93 -1.88 15.03
CA LEU A 102 9.30 -3.10 14.51
C LEU A 102 7.77 -3.05 14.62
N ALA A 103 7.24 -2.52 15.71
CA ALA A 103 5.79 -2.35 15.87
C ALA A 103 5.20 -1.37 14.86
N GLU A 104 5.87 -0.24 14.62
CA GLU A 104 5.49 0.73 13.59
C GLU A 104 5.54 0.10 12.19
N ALA A 105 6.60 -0.65 11.88
CA ALA A 105 6.70 -1.36 10.62
C ALA A 105 5.58 -2.39 10.44
N PHE A 106 5.22 -3.11 11.51
CA PHE A 106 4.09 -4.04 11.47
C PHE A 106 2.76 -3.33 11.15
N ASP A 107 2.49 -2.15 11.73
CA ASP A 107 1.28 -1.38 11.42
C ASP A 107 1.24 -0.95 9.94
N VAL A 108 2.35 -0.44 9.41
CA VAL A 108 2.47 -0.08 7.99
C VAL A 108 2.19 -1.28 7.08
N ILE A 109 2.83 -2.42 7.37
CA ILE A 109 2.64 -3.67 6.60
C ILE A 109 1.19 -4.13 6.66
N ALA A 110 0.59 -4.15 7.85
CA ALA A 110 -0.80 -4.56 8.03
C ALA A 110 -1.78 -3.68 7.23
N ARG A 111 -1.51 -2.38 7.13
CA ARG A 111 -2.29 -1.44 6.31
C ARG A 111 -2.11 -1.71 4.82
N ILE A 112 -0.88 -1.90 4.34
CA ILE A 112 -0.61 -2.25 2.94
C ILE A 112 -1.37 -3.53 2.56
N LEU A 113 -1.23 -4.58 3.36
CA LEU A 113 -1.94 -5.84 3.13
C LEU A 113 -3.47 -5.66 3.22
N GLY A 114 -3.93 -4.80 4.13
CA GLY A 114 -5.34 -4.45 4.25
C GLY A 114 -5.91 -3.75 3.02
N VAL A 115 -5.14 -2.89 2.35
CA VAL A 115 -5.51 -2.28 1.08
C VAL A 115 -5.56 -3.35 -0.02
N VAL A 116 -4.51 -4.15 -0.17
CA VAL A 116 -4.45 -5.23 -1.16
C VAL A 116 -5.60 -6.22 -1.01
N ASP A 117 -5.93 -6.62 0.23
CA ASP A 117 -7.00 -7.57 0.51
C ASP A 117 -8.40 -7.02 0.22
N ARG A 118 -8.59 -5.71 0.38
CA ARG A 118 -9.90 -5.06 0.24
C ARG A 118 -10.10 -4.38 -1.10
N ASP A 119 -9.06 -4.19 -1.90
CA ASP A 119 -9.21 -3.56 -3.20
C ASP A 119 -10.10 -4.40 -4.11
N ARG A 120 -11.20 -3.81 -4.55
CA ARG A 120 -12.22 -4.47 -5.38
C ARG A 120 -12.74 -3.50 -6.42
N ILE A 121 -13.03 -4.01 -7.59
CA ILE A 121 -13.78 -3.31 -8.62
C ILE A 121 -15.26 -3.38 -8.23
N LEU A 122 -15.87 -2.23 -8.04
CA LEU A 122 -17.27 -2.11 -7.64
C LEU A 122 -18.16 -1.72 -8.83
N VAL A 123 -19.40 -2.21 -8.79
CA VAL A 123 -20.43 -1.86 -9.76
C VAL A 123 -21.62 -1.28 -9.02
N ASN A 124 -21.98 -0.05 -9.33
CA ASN A 124 -23.21 0.56 -8.83
C ASN A 124 -24.41 -0.13 -9.48
N THR A 125 -25.27 -0.73 -8.69
CA THR A 125 -26.48 -1.45 -9.17
C THR A 125 -27.61 -0.52 -9.58
N GLU A 126 -27.50 0.77 -9.19
CA GLU A 126 -28.49 1.82 -9.52
C GLU A 126 -27.76 3.00 -10.19
N PRO A 127 -27.28 2.83 -11.44
CA PRO A 127 -26.38 3.80 -12.07
C PRO A 127 -27.08 5.06 -12.61
N TYR A 128 -28.40 5.07 -12.63
CA TYR A 128 -29.18 6.17 -13.21
C TYR A 128 -29.64 7.17 -12.12
N GLY A 129 -28.72 7.91 -11.61
CA GLY A 129 -28.93 8.92 -10.59
C GLY A 129 -28.41 8.51 -9.22
N GLU A 130 -28.40 9.48 -8.30
CA GLU A 130 -27.95 9.25 -6.94
C GLU A 130 -29.07 8.57 -6.13
N PRO A 131 -28.78 7.50 -5.41
CA PRO A 131 -29.75 6.91 -4.48
C PRO A 131 -30.11 7.93 -3.38
N GLN A 132 -31.36 7.91 -2.90
CA GLN A 132 -31.83 8.82 -1.85
C GLN A 132 -31.13 8.52 -0.50
N LEU A 133 -29.88 8.97 -0.34
CA LEU A 133 -29.04 8.72 0.82
C LEU A 133 -29.63 9.35 2.09
N GLY A 134 -30.29 10.50 1.99
CA GLY A 134 -30.99 11.14 3.10
C GLY A 134 -32.14 10.29 3.65
N ALA A 135 -32.92 9.63 2.80
CA ALA A 135 -33.96 8.72 3.21
C ALA A 135 -33.45 7.44 3.89
N ARG A 136 -32.16 7.14 3.69
CA ARG A 136 -31.44 6.00 4.30
C ARG A 136 -30.65 6.39 5.56
N GLY A 137 -30.75 7.65 6.00
CA GLY A 137 -30.01 8.15 7.16
C GLY A 137 -28.48 8.25 6.94
N LEU A 138 -28.04 8.27 5.68
CA LEU A 138 -26.61 8.30 5.31
C LEU A 138 -26.09 9.73 5.11
N TYR A 139 -26.96 10.73 5.09
CA TYR A 139 -26.57 12.14 5.19
C TYR A 139 -26.64 12.59 6.64
N SER A 140 -25.61 13.28 7.11
CA SER A 140 -25.70 14.04 8.35
C SER A 140 -26.76 15.14 8.22
N ALA A 141 -27.45 15.45 9.31
CA ALA A 141 -28.46 16.51 9.34
C ALA A 141 -27.86 17.81 8.78
N LEU A 142 -28.42 18.29 7.70
CA LEU A 142 -28.01 19.50 6.98
C LEU A 142 -28.12 20.73 7.86
N GLY A 143 -26.99 21.36 8.10
CA GLY A 143 -26.89 22.62 8.89
C GLY A 143 -25.48 23.18 8.91
N GLY A 144 -24.54 22.67 8.09
CA GLY A 144 -23.16 23.11 8.06
C GLY A 144 -22.70 23.60 6.68
N THR A 145 -21.62 24.34 6.68
CA THR A 145 -20.99 24.90 5.47
C THR A 145 -20.05 23.92 4.77
N SER A 146 -19.85 22.71 5.30
CA SER A 146 -18.97 21.68 4.73
C SER A 146 -19.64 20.31 4.74
N ILE A 147 -19.36 19.53 3.70
CA ILE A 147 -19.73 18.11 3.62
C ILE A 147 -18.67 17.32 4.40
N PRO A 148 -19.05 16.44 5.35
CA PRO A 148 -18.09 15.58 6.05
C PRO A 148 -17.31 14.71 5.05
N ASP A 149 -16.01 14.50 5.29
CA ASP A 149 -15.12 13.73 4.40
C ASP A 149 -15.64 12.31 4.12
N ALA A 150 -16.16 11.63 5.14
CA ALA A 150 -16.76 10.30 4.97
C ALA A 150 -17.98 10.30 4.03
N GLN A 151 -18.78 11.36 4.04
CA GLN A 151 -19.91 11.50 3.13
C GLN A 151 -19.43 11.78 1.71
N MET A 152 -18.41 12.62 1.54
CA MET A 152 -17.81 12.90 0.24
C MET A 152 -17.16 11.63 -0.34
N ALA A 153 -16.43 10.86 0.48
CA ALA A 153 -15.85 9.59 0.06
C ALA A 153 -16.93 8.59 -0.42
N MET A 154 -18.06 8.51 0.30
CA MET A 154 -19.19 7.67 -0.11
C MET A 154 -19.78 8.11 -1.46
N LEU A 155 -19.90 9.41 -1.70
CA LEU A 155 -20.40 9.95 -2.97
C LEU A 155 -19.45 9.64 -4.12
N TRP A 156 -18.13 9.76 -3.91
CA TRP A 156 -17.13 9.39 -4.89
C TRP A 156 -17.20 7.89 -5.23
N VAL A 157 -17.30 7.04 -4.22
CA VAL A 157 -17.43 5.59 -4.43
C VAL A 157 -18.68 5.29 -5.27
N LEU A 158 -19.85 5.85 -4.93
CA LEU A 158 -21.08 5.64 -5.69
C LEU A 158 -20.99 6.15 -7.13
N ASN A 159 -20.36 7.30 -7.34
CA ASN A 159 -20.24 7.93 -8.65
C ASN A 159 -19.25 7.17 -9.56
N GLN A 160 -18.14 6.68 -9.01
CA GLN A 160 -17.05 6.07 -9.78
C GLN A 160 -17.16 4.54 -9.91
N SER A 161 -18.13 3.90 -9.23
CA SER A 161 -18.33 2.44 -9.27
C SER A 161 -19.05 2.00 -10.55
N ASP A 162 -18.40 2.14 -11.68
CA ASP A 162 -18.92 1.80 -13.01
C ASP A 162 -18.46 0.41 -13.49
N GLY A 163 -17.72 -0.33 -12.67
CA GLY A 163 -17.17 -1.64 -13.01
C GLY A 163 -15.79 -1.59 -13.68
N THR A 164 -15.18 -0.42 -13.83
CA THR A 164 -13.87 -0.26 -14.46
C THR A 164 -12.77 0.11 -13.45
N LYS A 165 -13.14 0.71 -12.32
CA LYS A 165 -12.22 1.20 -11.29
C LYS A 165 -12.27 0.36 -10.04
N SER A 166 -11.12 0.13 -9.43
CA SER A 166 -11.03 -0.45 -8.10
C SER A 166 -11.25 0.60 -7.01
N MET A 167 -11.39 0.18 -5.77
CA MET A 167 -11.47 1.09 -4.62
C MET A 167 -10.22 1.96 -4.50
N LEU A 168 -9.05 1.39 -4.79
CA LEU A 168 -7.80 2.12 -4.77
C LEU A 168 -7.72 3.15 -5.91
N ASP A 169 -8.24 2.82 -7.10
CA ASP A 169 -8.34 3.78 -8.21
C ASP A 169 -9.23 4.99 -7.87
N ILE A 170 -10.26 4.76 -7.07
CA ILE A 170 -11.19 5.83 -6.65
C ILE A 170 -10.58 6.69 -5.55
N ALA A 171 -9.68 6.12 -4.73
CA ALA A 171 -9.05 6.80 -3.61
C ALA A 171 -7.83 7.65 -4.01
N GLN A 172 -7.26 7.44 -5.18
CA GLN A 172 -6.15 8.19 -5.78
C GLN A 172 -6.68 9.33 -6.67
#